data_7b9b64cce8d069c30df1277cd2eab165
#
_entry.id   7b9b64cce8d069c30df1277cd2eab165
#
_cell.length_a   1.000
_cell.length_b   1.000
_cell.length_c   1.000
_cell.angle_alpha   90.00
_cell.angle_beta   90.00
_cell.angle_gamma   90.00
#
_symmetry.space_group_name_H-M   'P 1'
#
loop_
_entity.id
_entity.type
_entity.pdbx_description
1 polymer ?
#
loop_
_entity_poly.entity_id
_entity_poly.type
_entity_poly.pdbx_seq_one_letter_code
_entity_poly.pdbx_strand_id
1 'polypeptide(L)' 'MPEGVVKWFDPKKGYGFIDGGDGTDVFVHYSSIQGDGIRSLNQGDPVMYEVVDGEKGPRAEEVAVKKG' A
#
# COMPACT_ATOMS: atom_id res chain seq x y z
N MET A 1 -4.77 10.53 -7.88
CA MET A 1 -4.52 9.59 -6.79
C MET A 1 -3.04 9.57 -6.46
N PRO A 2 -2.67 9.57 -5.19
CA PRO A 2 -1.25 9.48 -4.82
C PRO A 2 -0.62 8.21 -5.33
N GLU A 3 0.67 8.30 -5.61
CA GLU A 3 1.46 7.16 -6.03
C GLU A 3 2.61 6.98 -5.06
N GLY A 4 3.02 5.74 -4.86
CA GLY A 4 4.15 5.44 -4.00
C GLY A 4 4.76 4.12 -4.38
N VAL A 5 5.72 3.69 -3.56
CA VAL A 5 6.45 2.45 -3.78
C VAL A 5 6.36 1.62 -2.50
N VAL A 6 6.09 0.35 -2.66
CA VAL A 6 6.00 -0.55 -1.50
C VAL A 6 7.35 -0.64 -0.81
N LYS A 7 7.39 -0.27 0.45
CA LYS A 7 8.58 -0.35 1.28
C LYS A 7 8.83 -1.78 1.71
N TRP A 8 7.79 -2.42 2.22
CA TRP A 8 7.79 -3.84 2.50
C TRP A 8 6.34 -4.29 2.74
N PHE A 9 6.10 -5.57 2.59
CA PHE A 9 4.79 -6.14 2.83
C PHE A 9 4.96 -7.58 3.32
N ASP A 10 4.23 -7.94 4.38
CA ASP A 10 4.26 -9.29 4.92
C ASP A 10 2.94 -9.99 4.59
N PRO A 11 2.94 -10.90 3.61
CA PRO A 11 1.70 -11.56 3.21
C PRO A 11 1.15 -12.49 4.28
N LYS A 12 1.99 -12.96 5.19
CA LYS A 12 1.54 -13.80 6.29
C LYS A 12 0.75 -13.01 7.32
N LYS A 13 1.20 -11.80 7.60
CA LYS A 13 0.52 -10.90 8.54
C LYS A 13 -0.57 -10.08 7.85
N GLY A 14 -0.46 -9.91 6.55
CA GLY A 14 -1.46 -9.21 5.75
C GLY A 14 -1.34 -7.69 5.80
N TYR A 15 -0.15 -7.15 6.08
CA TYR A 15 0.03 -5.71 6.08
C TYR A 15 1.46 -5.32 5.73
N GLY A 16 1.64 -4.05 5.45
CA GLY A 16 2.95 -3.50 5.15
C GLY A 16 2.89 -1.98 5.11
N PHE A 17 3.90 -1.40 4.47
CA PHE A 17 4.00 0.05 4.37
C PHE A 17 4.38 0.46 2.96
N ILE A 18 3.84 1.61 2.54
CA ILE A 18 4.13 2.24 1.27
C ILE A 18 4.90 3.53 1.55
N ASP A 19 5.97 3.74 0.79
CA ASP A 19 6.72 4.99 0.85
C ASP A 19 6.00 6.00 -0.06
N GLY A 20 5.49 7.05 0.53
CA GLY A 20 4.74 8.08 -0.21
C GLY A 20 5.61 9.05 -0.99
N GLY A 21 6.92 8.89 -0.95
CA GLY A 21 7.81 9.74 -1.72
C GLY A 21 8.32 10.98 -0.98
N ASP A 22 7.74 11.28 0.16
CA ASP A 22 8.12 12.43 0.98
C ASP A 22 8.65 12.02 2.35
N GLY A 23 9.02 10.75 2.48
CA GLY A 23 9.49 10.20 3.74
C GLY A 23 8.38 9.73 4.67
N THR A 24 7.14 9.83 4.24
CA THR A 24 6.00 9.39 5.02
C THR A 24 5.69 7.93 4.74
N ASP A 25 5.61 7.12 5.79
CA ASP A 25 5.22 5.73 5.65
C ASP A 25 3.69 5.64 5.75
N VAL A 26 3.06 5.03 4.75
CA VAL A 26 1.62 4.87 4.70
C VAL A 26 1.30 3.40 4.94
N PHE A 27 0.53 3.13 5.98
CA PHE A 27 0.13 1.76 6.32
C PHE A 27 -0.81 1.19 5.27
N VAL A 28 -0.61 -0.06 4.89
CA VAL A 28 -1.48 -0.76 3.96
C VAL A 28 -1.83 -2.14 4.51
N HIS A 29 -3.12 -2.48 4.43
CA HIS A 29 -3.62 -3.80 4.84
C HIS A 29 -4.10 -4.55 3.61
N TYR A 30 -3.99 -5.88 3.63
CA TYR A 30 -4.36 -6.67 2.46
C TYR A 30 -5.80 -6.43 1.99
N SER A 31 -6.69 -6.11 2.92
CA SER A 31 -8.09 -5.83 2.59
C SER A 31 -8.26 -4.55 1.77
N SER A 32 -7.25 -3.68 1.77
CA SER A 32 -7.28 -2.44 1.00
C SER A 32 -6.68 -2.59 -0.38
N ILE A 33 -6.12 -3.75 -0.69
CA ILE A 33 -5.51 -4.02 -1.99
C ILE A 33 -6.58 -4.48 -2.97
N GLN A 34 -6.67 -3.81 -4.11
CA GLN A 34 -7.63 -4.18 -5.14
C GLN A 34 -7.06 -5.26 -6.04
N GLY A 35 -7.93 -6.10 -6.56
CA GLY A 35 -7.57 -7.12 -7.52
C GLY A 35 -8.24 -8.44 -7.22
N ASP A 36 -8.19 -9.34 -8.20
CA ASP A 36 -8.70 -10.68 -8.09
C ASP A 36 -7.55 -11.61 -7.71
N GLY A 37 -7.78 -12.49 -6.76
CA GLY A 37 -6.79 -13.49 -6.38
C GLY A 37 -5.89 -13.04 -5.25
N ILE A 38 -4.57 -13.18 -5.42
CA ILE A 38 -3.61 -12.92 -4.35
C ILE A 38 -3.49 -11.42 -4.08
N ARG A 39 -3.84 -11.04 -2.86
CA ARG A 39 -3.75 -9.65 -2.42
C ARG A 39 -2.46 -9.44 -1.64
N SER A 40 -1.37 -9.38 -2.37
CA SER A 40 -0.07 -9.14 -1.76
C SER A 40 0.73 -8.16 -2.60
N LEU A 41 1.70 -7.52 -1.95
CA LEU A 41 2.56 -6.56 -2.60
C LEU A 41 4.00 -7.03 -2.43
N ASN A 42 4.84 -6.67 -3.40
CA ASN A 42 6.27 -6.96 -3.33
C ASN A 42 7.03 -5.68 -3.06
N GLN A 43 8.12 -5.80 -2.33
CA GLN A 43 8.99 -4.66 -2.07
C GLN A 43 9.43 -4.03 -3.41
N GLY A 44 9.26 -2.71 -3.49
CA GLY A 44 9.65 -1.98 -4.68
C GLY A 44 8.56 -1.82 -5.73
N ASP A 45 7.39 -2.43 -5.51
CA ASP A 45 6.28 -2.29 -6.47
C ASP A 45 5.74 -0.87 -6.47
N PRO A 46 5.57 -0.26 -7.65
CA PRO A 46 4.86 1.02 -7.72
C PRO A 46 3.36 0.78 -7.55
N VAL A 47 2.74 1.60 -6.72
CA VAL A 47 1.31 1.46 -6.41
C VAL A 47 0.63 2.82 -6.46
N MET A 48 -0.67 2.77 -6.77
CA MET A 48 -1.56 3.93 -6.63
C MET A 48 -2.51 3.62 -5.47
N TYR A 49 -2.86 4.63 -4.71
CA TYR A 49 -3.69 4.44 -3.54
C TYR A 49 -4.34 5.74 -3.12
N GLU A 50 -5.32 5.64 -2.23
CA GLU A 50 -5.91 6.79 -1.57
C GLU A 50 -5.42 6.83 -0.14
N VAL A 51 -5.12 8.03 0.36
CA VAL A 51 -4.68 8.19 1.73
C VAL A 51 -5.85 8.64 2.59
N VAL A 52 -6.09 7.90 3.67
CA VAL A 52 -7.10 8.27 4.65
C VAL A 52 -6.42 8.36 6.01
N ASP A 53 -6.93 9.24 6.86
CA ASP A 53 -6.40 9.37 8.21
C ASP A 53 -6.96 8.24 9.08
N GLY A 54 -6.06 7.40 9.57
CA GLY A 54 -6.41 6.35 10.49
C GLY A 54 -6.00 6.71 11.92
N GLU A 55 -6.39 5.88 12.87
CA GLU A 55 -6.07 6.10 14.27
C GLU A 55 -4.56 6.10 14.52
N LYS A 56 -3.82 5.35 13.72
CA LYS A 56 -2.37 5.21 13.87
C LYS A 56 -1.59 6.02 12.85
N GLY A 57 -2.27 6.93 12.14
CA GLY A 57 -1.64 7.75 11.12
C GLY A 57 -2.22 7.47 9.74
N PRO A 58 -1.53 7.90 8.67
CA PRO A 58 -2.06 7.74 7.32
C PRO A 58 -2.16 6.26 6.92
N ARG A 59 -3.24 5.92 6.27
CA ARG A 59 -3.51 4.57 5.81
C ARG A 59 -3.89 4.59 4.33
N ALA A 60 -3.40 3.60 3.58
CA ALA A 60 -3.72 3.47 2.17
C ALA A 60 -5.02 2.68 1.99
N GLU A 61 -5.87 3.17 1.10
CA GLU A 61 -7.09 2.50 0.69
C GLU A 61 -7.10 2.39 -0.83
N GLU A 62 -7.85 1.44 -1.35
CA GLU A 62 -8.00 1.23 -2.78
C GLU A 62 -6.64 1.10 -3.49
N VAL A 63 -5.76 0.32 -2.87
CA VAL A 63 -4.39 0.15 -3.37
C VAL A 63 -4.38 -0.72 -4.63
N ALA A 64 -3.75 -0.23 -5.66
CA ALA A 64 -3.60 -0.97 -6.91
C ALA A 64 -2.16 -0.89 -7.39
N VAL A 65 -1.60 -2.02 -7.79
CA VAL A 65 -0.26 -2.05 -8.35
C VAL A 65 -0.29 -1.37 -9.71
N LYS A 66 0.62 -0.43 -9.91
CA LYS A 66 0.72 0.27 -11.18
C LYS A 66 1.53 -0.57 -12.14
N LYS A 67 0.86 -1.05 -13.17
CA LYS A 67 1.54 -1.79 -14.24
C LYS A 67 1.95 -0.79 -15.30
N GLY A 68 3.22 -0.57 -15.37
CA GLY A 68 3.78 0.39 -16.31
C GLY A 68 3.94 -0.10 -17.70
#